data_492c1518f1c98601209118ee699387c2
#
_entry.id   492c1518f1c98601209118ee699387c2
#
_cell.length_a   1.000
_cell.length_b   1.000
_cell.length_c   1.000
_cell.angle_alpha   90.00
_cell.angle_beta   90.00
_cell.angle_gamma   90.00
#
_symmetry.space_group_name_H-M   'P 1'
#
loop_
_entity.id
_entity.type
_entity.pdbx_description
1 polymer ?
#
loop_
_entity_poly.entity_id
_entity_poly.type
_entity_poly.pdbx_seq_one_letter_code
_entity_poly.pdbx_strand_id
1 'polypeptide(L)'
;ETAAAVSKPTQLADPLFQATDILDIDILDEDQDLLGLEQPLMDSNVQNVQTPPKLPASIFRAYDIRGVVGDTLTPEAAYWIGRAIGSESLAQGEPNVAVGRDGRLSGPQLVQQLIQGLLDCGCQVTDIGMVPTPVLYFATNVLEGKSGVMLTGSHNPPDYNGFKIVIAGDTQANEQIQALKTRIDNNDLASG
;
A
#
# COMPACT_ATOMS: atom_id res chain seq x y z
N GLU A 1 -43.39 -58.07 -24.84
CA GLU A 1 -42.34 -57.40 -24.01
C GLU A 1 -42.23 -55.97 -24.48
N THR A 2 -42.84 -55.07 -23.72
CA THR A 2 -42.91 -53.65 -24.02
C THR A 2 -41.79 -52.90 -23.32
N ALA A 3 -40.90 -52.33 -24.08
CA ALA A 3 -39.82 -51.50 -23.56
C ALA A 3 -40.41 -50.13 -23.16
N ALA A 4 -40.22 -49.77 -21.89
CA ALA A 4 -40.61 -48.45 -21.35
C ALA A 4 -39.68 -47.36 -21.88
N ALA A 5 -40.27 -46.33 -22.47
CA ALA A 5 -39.57 -45.11 -22.89
C ALA A 5 -39.21 -44.28 -21.66
N VAL A 6 -37.90 -44.05 -21.46
CA VAL A 6 -37.36 -43.13 -20.46
C VAL A 6 -37.58 -41.70 -20.94
N SER A 7 -38.45 -40.98 -20.25
CA SER A 7 -38.64 -39.52 -20.49
C SER A 7 -37.43 -38.73 -20.04
N LYS A 8 -36.92 -37.89 -20.95
CA LYS A 8 -35.87 -36.92 -20.63
C LYS A 8 -36.42 -35.87 -19.65
N PRO A 9 -35.59 -35.42 -18.65
CA PRO A 9 -36.04 -34.36 -17.77
C PRO A 9 -36.17 -33.01 -18.53
N THR A 10 -37.35 -32.40 -18.37
CA THR A 10 -37.60 -31.06 -18.89
C THR A 10 -36.71 -30.07 -18.14
N GLN A 11 -35.76 -29.46 -18.83
CA GLN A 11 -35.01 -28.31 -18.29
C GLN A 11 -36.03 -27.17 -18.08
N LEU A 12 -36.22 -26.75 -16.83
CA LEU A 12 -36.80 -25.47 -16.51
C LEU A 12 -35.81 -24.40 -16.97
N ALA A 13 -36.13 -23.71 -18.06
CA ALA A 13 -35.40 -22.51 -18.43
C ALA A 13 -35.73 -21.43 -17.41
N ASP A 14 -34.71 -20.92 -16.72
CA ASP A 14 -34.83 -19.76 -15.87
C ASP A 14 -35.14 -18.54 -16.77
N PRO A 15 -36.25 -17.82 -16.58
CA PRO A 15 -36.66 -16.72 -17.44
C PRO A 15 -35.71 -15.51 -17.36
N LEU A 16 -34.71 -15.50 -16.46
CA LEU A 16 -33.74 -14.42 -16.28
C LEU A 16 -32.45 -14.61 -17.09
N PHE A 17 -32.20 -15.81 -17.68
CA PHE A 17 -31.01 -16.06 -18.47
C PHE A 17 -31.41 -16.74 -19.81
N GLN A 18 -31.68 -15.94 -20.82
CA GLN A 18 -31.73 -16.45 -22.18
C GLN A 18 -30.31 -16.49 -22.75
N ALA A 19 -29.92 -17.66 -23.27
CA ALA A 19 -28.53 -17.93 -23.74
C ALA A 19 -28.08 -17.05 -24.93
N THR A 20 -28.98 -16.24 -25.48
CA THR A 20 -28.73 -15.30 -26.58
C THR A 20 -28.19 -13.94 -26.10
N ASP A 21 -28.38 -13.58 -24.81
CA ASP A 21 -27.99 -12.27 -24.32
C ASP A 21 -26.53 -12.18 -23.88
N ILE A 22 -25.83 -13.32 -23.84
CA ILE A 22 -24.43 -13.38 -23.39
C ILE A 22 -23.42 -13.29 -24.55
N LEU A 23 -23.88 -13.50 -25.79
CA LEU A 23 -23.00 -13.60 -26.96
C LEU A 23 -22.93 -12.32 -27.82
N ASP A 24 -23.76 -11.31 -27.53
CA ASP A 24 -23.76 -10.02 -28.21
C ASP A 24 -23.09 -8.89 -27.41
N ILE A 25 -22.23 -9.23 -26.45
CA ILE A 25 -21.28 -8.24 -25.92
C ILE A 25 -20.17 -8.13 -26.96
N ASP A 26 -20.23 -7.07 -27.78
CA ASP A 26 -19.05 -6.67 -28.55
C ASP A 26 -17.84 -6.64 -27.61
N ILE A 27 -16.86 -7.47 -27.91
CA ILE A 27 -15.56 -7.40 -27.22
C ILE A 27 -15.01 -6.03 -27.61
N LEU A 28 -15.19 -5.06 -26.71
CA LEU A 28 -14.61 -3.74 -26.87
C LEU A 28 -13.11 -3.91 -26.98
N ASP A 29 -12.53 -3.31 -28.00
CA ASP A 29 -11.08 -3.28 -28.19
C ASP A 29 -10.39 -2.93 -26.89
N GLU A 30 -9.27 -3.61 -26.58
CA GLU A 30 -8.49 -3.45 -25.35
C GLU A 30 -8.04 -2.00 -25.10
N ASP A 31 -8.23 -1.11 -26.07
CA ASP A 31 -7.84 0.30 -26.03
C ASP A 31 -8.98 1.25 -25.57
N GLN A 32 -10.18 0.75 -25.22
CA GLN A 32 -11.24 1.60 -24.70
C GLN A 32 -11.31 1.50 -23.16
N ASP A 33 -10.86 2.53 -22.49
CA ASP A 33 -11.02 2.73 -21.04
C ASP A 33 -12.49 2.97 -20.68
N LEU A 34 -13.25 1.86 -20.51
CA LEU A 34 -14.69 1.82 -20.23
C LEU A 34 -15.11 2.43 -18.91
N LEU A 35 -14.15 2.67 -18.02
CA LEU A 35 -14.46 3.16 -16.66
C LEU A 35 -14.01 4.62 -16.45
N GLY A 36 -13.42 5.26 -17.47
CA GLY A 36 -12.88 6.62 -17.32
C GLY A 36 -11.85 6.71 -16.18
N LEU A 37 -11.26 5.57 -15.84
CA LEU A 37 -10.16 5.48 -14.90
C LEU A 37 -8.86 5.70 -15.67
N GLU A 38 -8.79 6.77 -16.47
CA GLU A 38 -7.49 7.28 -16.86
C GLU A 38 -6.74 7.52 -15.55
N GLN A 39 -5.90 6.56 -15.23
CA GLN A 39 -4.86 6.82 -14.22
C GLN A 39 -4.14 8.05 -14.76
N PRO A 40 -4.10 9.16 -13.99
CA PRO A 40 -3.28 10.28 -14.42
C PRO A 40 -1.91 9.65 -14.66
N LEU A 41 -1.43 9.76 -15.92
CA LEU A 41 -0.06 9.42 -16.26
C LEU A 41 0.77 10.02 -15.14
N MET A 42 1.36 9.15 -14.33
CA MET A 42 2.28 9.59 -13.30
C MET A 42 3.28 10.48 -14.02
N ASP A 43 3.25 11.75 -13.70
CA ASP A 43 4.39 12.59 -13.97
C ASP A 43 5.57 11.88 -13.32
N SER A 44 6.32 11.16 -14.13
CA SER A 44 7.59 10.51 -13.78
C SER A 44 8.67 11.55 -13.47
N ASN A 45 8.24 12.75 -13.13
CA ASN A 45 9.04 13.87 -12.70
C ASN A 45 9.15 13.93 -11.17
N VAL A 46 9.27 12.77 -10.49
CA VAL A 46 9.99 12.75 -9.22
C VAL A 46 11.45 12.94 -9.58
N GLN A 47 11.80 14.19 -9.82
CA GLN A 47 13.19 14.59 -9.92
C GLN A 47 13.91 14.01 -8.70
N ASN A 48 15.01 13.39 -8.98
CA ASN A 48 15.99 12.86 -8.06
C ASN A 48 16.39 13.96 -7.05
N VAL A 49 15.55 14.20 -6.04
CA VAL A 49 15.81 15.18 -4.98
C VAL A 49 16.87 14.55 -4.10
N GLN A 50 18.11 14.85 -4.41
CA GLN A 50 19.29 14.30 -3.72
C GLN A 50 19.37 14.71 -2.25
N THR A 51 18.54 15.65 -1.79
CA THR A 51 18.59 16.18 -0.42
C THR A 51 17.20 16.09 0.21
N PRO A 52 17.06 15.40 1.36
CA PRO A 52 15.80 15.31 2.07
C PRO A 52 15.27 16.69 2.49
N PRO A 53 13.96 16.94 2.40
CA PRO A 53 13.35 18.13 2.96
C PRO A 53 13.38 18.07 4.49
N LYS A 54 13.34 19.21 5.14
CA LYS A 54 13.18 19.26 6.59
C LYS A 54 11.75 18.93 6.98
N LEU A 55 11.52 17.71 7.44
CA LEU A 55 10.20 17.27 7.89
C LEU A 55 9.87 17.84 9.29
N PRO A 56 8.59 18.20 9.56
CA PRO A 56 8.17 18.69 10.86
C PRO A 56 8.41 17.65 11.96
N ALA A 57 9.09 18.03 13.05
CA ALA A 57 9.34 17.10 14.16
C ALA A 57 8.03 16.61 14.82
N SER A 58 6.96 17.39 14.72
CA SER A 58 5.65 17.10 15.31
C SER A 58 4.96 15.87 14.73
N ILE A 59 5.35 15.40 13.54
CA ILE A 59 4.77 14.20 12.95
C ILE A 59 5.40 12.91 13.52
N PHE A 60 6.63 12.96 14.04
CA PHE A 60 7.34 11.82 14.64
C PHE A 60 6.95 11.69 16.12
N ARG A 61 5.92 10.89 16.39
CA ARG A 61 5.31 10.75 17.72
C ARG A 61 5.87 9.53 18.47
N ALA A 62 5.36 9.32 19.68
CA ALA A 62 5.85 8.23 20.55
C ALA A 62 5.62 6.82 19.98
N TYR A 63 4.57 6.60 19.18
CA TYR A 63 4.17 5.25 18.74
C TYR A 63 3.89 5.14 17.24
N ASP A 64 3.97 6.24 16.53
CA ASP A 64 3.73 6.30 15.09
C ASP A 64 4.26 7.60 14.49
N ILE A 65 4.29 7.65 13.15
CA ILE A 65 4.44 8.91 12.43
C ILE A 65 3.04 9.33 12.00
N ARG A 66 2.63 10.58 12.25
CA ARG A 66 1.27 11.05 11.99
C ARG A 66 1.22 12.54 11.69
N GLY A 67 0.51 12.90 10.62
CA GLY A 67 0.36 14.29 10.20
C GLY A 67 -0.97 14.58 9.52
N VAL A 68 -1.21 15.85 9.24
CA VAL A 68 -2.32 16.34 8.43
C VAL A 68 -1.93 16.20 6.96
N VAL A 69 -2.78 15.54 6.19
CA VAL A 69 -2.54 15.26 4.77
C VAL A 69 -2.55 16.58 3.96
N GLY A 70 -1.53 16.75 3.12
CA GLY A 70 -1.37 17.96 2.31
C GLY A 70 -0.72 19.14 3.05
N ASP A 71 -0.52 19.04 4.38
CA ASP A 71 0.18 20.03 5.18
C ASP A 71 1.48 19.44 5.74
N THR A 72 1.41 18.70 6.84
CA THR A 72 2.57 18.09 7.52
C THR A 72 2.90 16.68 7.02
N LEU A 73 1.95 16.00 6.40
CA LEU A 73 2.14 14.70 5.76
C LEU A 73 1.80 14.81 4.27
N THR A 74 2.80 15.07 3.46
CA THR A 74 2.72 15.16 2.00
C THR A 74 3.19 13.86 1.35
N PRO A 75 2.91 13.64 0.05
CA PRO A 75 3.49 12.53 -0.72
C PRO A 75 5.03 12.52 -0.67
N GLU A 76 5.66 13.68 -0.74
CA GLU A 76 7.11 13.82 -0.60
C GLU A 76 7.59 13.36 0.80
N ALA A 77 6.89 13.77 1.87
CA ALA A 77 7.19 13.31 3.22
C ALA A 77 7.06 11.78 3.32
N ALA A 78 6.04 11.17 2.71
CA ALA A 78 5.85 9.72 2.68
C ALA A 78 7.00 9.01 1.98
N TYR A 79 7.51 9.55 0.88
CA TYR A 79 8.70 9.02 0.19
C TYR A 79 9.93 9.00 1.11
N TRP A 80 10.26 10.12 1.74
CA TRP A 80 11.44 10.21 2.62
C TRP A 80 11.30 9.37 3.90
N ILE A 81 10.09 9.24 4.42
CA ILE A 81 9.79 8.30 5.51
C ILE A 81 10.03 6.86 5.02
N GLY A 82 9.61 6.50 3.81
CA GLY A 82 9.89 5.21 3.17
C GLY A 82 11.39 4.95 3.05
N ARG A 83 12.17 5.95 2.61
CA ARG A 83 13.64 5.89 2.55
C ARG A 83 14.26 5.61 3.93
N ALA A 84 13.79 6.28 4.98
CA ALA A 84 14.31 6.06 6.33
C ALA A 84 13.97 4.67 6.88
N ILE A 85 12.71 4.23 6.69
CA ILE A 85 12.26 2.90 7.11
C ILE A 85 13.03 1.80 6.36
N GLY A 86 13.18 1.92 5.04
CA GLY A 86 13.94 0.97 4.23
C GLY A 86 15.40 0.89 4.65
N SER A 87 16.04 2.04 4.89
CA SER A 87 17.42 2.10 5.36
C SER A 87 17.60 1.41 6.72
N GLU A 88 16.67 1.64 7.66
CA GLU A 88 16.70 1.00 8.98
C GLU A 88 16.45 -0.50 8.86
N SER A 89 15.48 -0.92 8.04
CA SER A 89 15.17 -2.33 7.81
C SER A 89 16.38 -3.08 7.24
N LEU A 90 17.04 -2.52 6.24
CA LEU A 90 18.27 -3.08 5.67
C LEU A 90 19.41 -3.12 6.68
N ALA A 91 19.58 -2.09 7.50
CA ALA A 91 20.61 -2.07 8.55
C ALA A 91 20.41 -3.17 9.59
N GLN A 92 19.17 -3.61 9.80
CA GLN A 92 18.82 -4.75 10.67
C GLN A 92 18.80 -6.10 9.93
N GLY A 93 19.18 -6.14 8.65
CA GLY A 93 19.24 -7.37 7.86
C GLY A 93 17.88 -7.84 7.32
N GLU A 94 16.87 -6.97 7.29
CA GLU A 94 15.50 -7.27 6.86
C GLU A 94 15.15 -6.55 5.55
N PRO A 95 15.50 -7.10 4.38
CA PRO A 95 15.25 -6.46 3.09
C PRO A 95 13.78 -6.51 2.65
N ASN A 96 12.98 -7.45 3.20
CA ASN A 96 11.60 -7.66 2.80
C ASN A 96 10.64 -6.87 3.70
N VAL A 97 9.82 -6.01 3.11
CA VAL A 97 8.89 -5.12 3.84
C VAL A 97 7.47 -5.30 3.31
N ALA A 98 6.54 -5.69 4.19
CA ALA A 98 5.12 -5.70 3.87
C ALA A 98 4.53 -4.28 4.02
N VAL A 99 3.70 -3.86 3.08
CA VAL A 99 3.03 -2.56 3.14
C VAL A 99 1.52 -2.75 3.01
N GLY A 100 0.77 -2.14 3.92
CA GLY A 100 -0.69 -2.13 3.86
C GLY A 100 -1.25 -0.73 4.12
N ARG A 101 -2.50 -0.50 3.77
CA ARG A 101 -3.19 0.76 4.03
C ARG A 101 -4.62 0.55 4.52
N ASP A 102 -5.18 1.54 5.22
CA ASP A 102 -6.61 1.60 5.53
C ASP A 102 -7.42 2.19 4.36
N GLY A 103 -8.72 2.39 4.56
CA GLY A 103 -9.66 2.88 3.55
C GLY A 103 -9.67 4.40 3.35
N ARG A 104 -8.72 5.16 3.88
CA ARG A 104 -8.68 6.62 3.71
C ARG A 104 -8.40 7.03 2.27
N LEU A 105 -9.08 8.07 1.79
CA LEU A 105 -8.94 8.57 0.40
C LEU A 105 -7.51 9.02 0.06
N SER A 106 -6.75 9.50 1.05
CA SER A 106 -5.34 9.86 0.89
C SER A 106 -4.40 8.65 0.80
N GLY A 107 -4.89 7.44 1.13
CA GLY A 107 -4.11 6.22 1.20
C GLY A 107 -3.35 5.88 -0.08
N PRO A 108 -4.00 5.82 -1.25
CA PRO A 108 -3.35 5.40 -2.49
C PRO A 108 -2.12 6.24 -2.86
N GLN A 109 -2.23 7.57 -2.78
CA GLN A 109 -1.13 8.46 -3.13
C GLN A 109 0.05 8.36 -2.15
N LEU A 110 -0.24 8.32 -0.85
CA LEU A 110 0.81 8.25 0.18
C LEU A 110 1.51 6.89 0.18
N VAL A 111 0.75 5.78 0.03
CA VAL A 111 1.34 4.43 0.02
C VAL A 111 2.27 4.23 -1.16
N GLN A 112 1.92 4.77 -2.32
CA GLN A 112 2.74 4.70 -3.51
C GLN A 112 4.10 5.36 -3.31
N GLN A 113 4.14 6.55 -2.70
CA GLN A 113 5.38 7.25 -2.41
C GLN A 113 6.20 6.57 -1.31
N LEU A 114 5.54 6.01 -0.29
CA LEU A 114 6.19 5.18 0.71
C LEU A 114 6.89 3.97 0.06
N ILE A 115 6.17 3.24 -0.81
CA ILE A 115 6.70 2.07 -1.52
C ILE A 115 7.88 2.47 -2.40
N GLN A 116 7.78 3.59 -3.14
CA GLN A 116 8.89 4.06 -3.95
C GLN A 116 10.13 4.35 -3.10
N GLY A 117 9.96 5.00 -1.95
CA GLY A 117 11.07 5.25 -1.01
C GLY A 117 11.73 3.96 -0.50
N LEU A 118 10.94 2.92 -0.20
CA LEU A 118 11.45 1.61 0.21
C LEU A 118 12.23 0.92 -0.92
N LEU A 119 11.70 0.95 -2.15
CA LEU A 119 12.33 0.37 -3.34
C LEU A 119 13.66 1.05 -3.66
N ASP A 120 13.72 2.38 -3.56
CA ASP A 120 14.95 3.16 -3.83
C ASP A 120 16.06 2.92 -2.78
N CYS A 121 15.74 2.30 -1.66
CA CYS A 121 16.73 1.78 -0.70
C CYS A 121 17.27 0.40 -1.09
N GLY A 122 16.61 -0.32 -1.99
CA GLY A 122 16.91 -1.72 -2.31
C GLY A 122 16.07 -2.73 -1.51
N CYS A 123 14.99 -2.30 -0.84
CA CYS A 123 14.06 -3.22 -0.20
C CYS A 123 13.20 -3.94 -1.24
N GLN A 124 12.78 -5.16 -0.89
CA GLN A 124 11.73 -5.89 -1.60
C GLN A 124 10.40 -5.60 -0.91
N VAL A 125 9.41 -5.11 -1.65
CA VAL A 125 8.13 -4.67 -1.07
C VAL A 125 7.01 -5.60 -1.49
N THR A 126 6.23 -6.07 -0.50
CA THR A 126 4.98 -6.78 -0.71
C THR A 126 3.81 -5.87 -0.33
N ASP A 127 3.10 -5.33 -1.32
CA ASP A 127 1.86 -4.57 -1.07
C ASP A 127 0.71 -5.54 -0.80
N ILE A 128 0.19 -5.53 0.43
CA ILE A 128 -0.95 -6.36 0.85
C ILE A 128 -2.30 -5.62 0.67
N GLY A 129 -2.27 -4.44 0.08
CA GLY A 129 -3.45 -3.68 -0.30
C GLY A 129 -4.18 -2.99 0.85
N MET A 130 -5.50 -2.85 0.69
CA MET A 130 -6.36 -2.21 1.68
C MET A 130 -6.86 -3.24 2.69
N VAL A 131 -6.30 -3.18 3.90
CA VAL A 131 -6.52 -4.16 4.96
C VAL A 131 -6.66 -3.49 6.34
N PRO A 132 -7.27 -4.14 7.33
CA PRO A 132 -7.20 -3.71 8.72
C PRO A 132 -5.78 -3.85 9.29
N THR A 133 -5.39 -2.95 10.19
CA THR A 133 -4.05 -2.95 10.82
C THR A 133 -3.58 -4.31 11.36
N PRO A 134 -4.40 -5.15 12.02
CA PRO A 134 -3.96 -6.47 12.46
C PRO A 134 -3.49 -7.41 11.34
N VAL A 135 -3.99 -7.22 10.12
CA VAL A 135 -3.57 -8.04 8.95
C VAL A 135 -2.13 -7.71 8.57
N LEU A 136 -1.68 -6.46 8.70
CA LEU A 136 -0.27 -6.14 8.51
C LEU A 136 0.61 -6.85 9.55
N TYR A 137 0.26 -6.81 10.83
CA TYR A 137 1.02 -7.52 11.87
C TYR A 137 1.05 -9.03 11.63
N PHE A 138 -0.05 -9.60 11.15
CA PHE A 138 -0.07 -11.00 10.73
C PHE A 138 0.86 -11.25 9.54
N ALA A 139 0.83 -10.37 8.54
CA ALA A 139 1.68 -10.47 7.35
C ALA A 139 3.18 -10.49 7.70
N THR A 140 3.64 -9.66 8.65
CA THR A 140 5.05 -9.68 9.12
C THR A 140 5.45 -10.96 9.84
N ASN A 141 4.52 -11.85 10.15
CA ASN A 141 4.81 -13.15 10.77
C ASN A 141 4.72 -14.32 9.79
N VAL A 142 4.03 -14.16 8.65
CA VAL A 142 3.77 -15.27 7.70
C VAL A 142 4.41 -15.07 6.34
N LEU A 143 4.69 -13.82 5.95
CA LEU A 143 5.44 -13.51 4.73
C LEU A 143 6.95 -13.61 4.99
N GLU A 144 7.70 -13.61 3.91
CA GLU A 144 9.15 -13.50 3.97
C GLU A 144 9.53 -12.10 4.47
N GLY A 145 10.33 -12.05 5.53
CA GLY A 145 10.70 -10.83 6.24
C GLY A 145 9.79 -10.52 7.44
N LYS A 146 10.34 -9.79 8.41
CA LYS A 146 9.67 -9.44 9.67
C LYS A 146 9.41 -7.94 9.78
N SER A 147 9.48 -7.22 8.66
CA SER A 147 9.27 -5.77 8.61
C SER A 147 7.98 -5.44 7.88
N GLY A 148 7.32 -4.37 8.30
CA GLY A 148 6.10 -3.91 7.64
C GLY A 148 5.67 -2.52 8.06
N VAL A 149 4.91 -1.87 7.17
CA VAL A 149 4.39 -0.52 7.38
C VAL A 149 2.89 -0.49 7.10
N MET A 150 2.13 -0.04 8.08
CA MET A 150 0.70 0.22 7.94
C MET A 150 0.43 1.71 7.78
N LEU A 151 -0.03 2.12 6.62
CA LEU A 151 -0.54 3.46 6.40
C LEU A 151 -1.97 3.57 6.93
N THR A 152 -2.16 4.31 8.02
CA THR A 152 -3.45 4.45 8.68
C THR A 152 -3.58 5.75 9.46
N GLY A 153 -4.75 6.36 9.36
CA GLY A 153 -5.13 7.46 10.25
C GLY A 153 -5.68 6.99 11.59
N SER A 154 -5.86 5.68 11.81
CA SER A 154 -6.44 5.12 13.03
C SER A 154 -7.79 5.78 13.36
N HIS A 155 -7.97 6.30 14.59
CA HIS A 155 -9.16 7.01 15.06
C HIS A 155 -9.12 8.53 14.86
N ASN A 156 -8.10 9.04 14.13
CA ASN A 156 -7.99 10.49 13.87
C ASN A 156 -9.00 10.97 12.83
N PRO A 157 -9.25 12.30 12.78
CA PRO A 157 -10.09 12.92 11.77
C PRO A 157 -9.70 12.53 10.32
N PRO A 158 -10.61 12.72 9.35
CA PRO A 158 -10.38 12.27 7.96
C PRO A 158 -9.18 12.91 7.25
N ASP A 159 -8.77 14.10 7.69
CA ASP A 159 -7.64 14.88 7.20
C ASP A 159 -6.27 14.38 7.71
N TYR A 160 -6.26 13.43 8.65
CA TYR A 160 -5.03 12.82 9.15
C TYR A 160 -4.72 11.52 8.41
N ASN A 161 -3.42 11.21 8.33
CA ASN A 161 -2.91 9.89 8.02
C ASN A 161 -1.56 9.66 8.74
N GLY A 162 -0.99 8.45 8.66
CA GLY A 162 0.27 8.15 9.32
C GLY A 162 0.76 6.74 9.11
N PHE A 163 1.87 6.40 9.75
CA PHE A 163 2.55 5.12 9.57
C PHE A 163 2.77 4.44 10.91
N LYS A 164 2.27 3.21 11.03
CA LYS A 164 2.66 2.26 12.08
C LYS A 164 3.71 1.33 11.50
N ILE A 165 4.81 1.15 12.20
CA ILE A 165 6.03 0.58 11.65
C ILE A 165 6.46 -0.62 12.49
N VAL A 166 6.77 -1.72 11.85
CA VAL A 166 7.43 -2.89 12.42
C VAL A 166 8.75 -3.10 11.68
N ILE A 167 9.86 -3.25 12.37
CA ILE A 167 11.16 -3.57 11.77
C ILE A 167 11.76 -4.75 12.53
N ALA A 168 12.18 -5.78 11.83
CA ALA A 168 12.75 -7.01 12.39
C ALA A 168 11.87 -7.66 13.49
N GLY A 169 10.55 -7.53 13.37
CA GLY A 169 9.56 -8.05 14.32
C GLY A 169 9.23 -7.09 15.48
N ASP A 170 9.95 -5.98 15.64
CA ASP A 170 9.72 -5.01 16.70
C ASP A 170 8.90 -3.81 16.20
N THR A 171 7.80 -3.51 16.93
CA THR A 171 7.01 -2.31 16.68
C THR A 171 7.81 -1.07 17.09
N GLN A 172 8.02 -0.17 16.14
CA GLN A 172 8.84 1.03 16.37
C GLN A 172 8.12 2.04 17.26
N ALA A 173 8.81 2.53 18.28
CA ALA A 173 8.30 3.50 19.25
C ALA A 173 9.41 4.42 19.78
N ASN A 174 9.04 5.55 20.33
CA ASN A 174 9.89 6.51 21.05
C ASN A 174 11.21 6.82 20.30
N GLU A 175 12.35 6.40 20.84
CA GLU A 175 13.67 6.66 20.28
C GLU A 175 13.84 6.08 18.88
N GLN A 176 13.20 4.95 18.58
CA GLN A 176 13.26 4.31 17.25
C GLN A 176 12.55 5.19 16.19
N ILE A 177 11.42 5.80 16.52
CA ILE A 177 10.75 6.77 15.64
C ILE A 177 11.61 8.03 15.45
N GLN A 178 12.27 8.51 16.51
CA GLN A 178 13.17 9.67 16.42
C GLN A 178 14.44 9.34 15.61
N ALA A 179 14.92 8.09 15.68
CA ALA A 179 16.04 7.64 14.86
C ALA A 179 15.73 7.70 13.37
N LEU A 180 14.51 7.36 12.94
CA LEU A 180 14.08 7.52 11.55
C LEU A 180 14.14 8.98 11.09
N LYS A 181 13.68 9.92 11.95
CA LYS A 181 13.81 11.34 11.67
C LYS A 181 15.27 11.76 11.52
N THR A 182 16.11 11.31 12.43
CA THR A 182 17.55 11.63 12.43
C THR A 182 18.24 11.13 11.16
N ARG A 183 17.86 9.93 10.64
CA ARG A 183 18.35 9.44 9.34
C ARG A 183 17.99 10.38 8.20
N ILE A 184 16.74 10.89 8.17
CA ILE A 184 16.29 11.83 7.15
C ILE A 184 17.10 13.14 7.26
N ASP A 185 17.16 13.72 8.47
CA ASP A 185 17.84 15.00 8.71
C ASP A 185 19.34 14.96 8.34
N ASN A 186 19.99 13.80 8.52
CA ASN A 186 21.41 13.59 8.22
C ASN A 186 21.66 13.04 6.82
N ASN A 187 20.61 12.77 6.02
CA ASN A 187 20.70 12.07 4.74
C ASN A 187 21.43 10.72 4.84
N ASP A 188 21.26 10.01 5.96
CA ASP A 188 21.82 8.66 6.21
C ASP A 188 20.85 7.61 5.66
N LEU A 189 20.75 7.55 4.34
CA LEU A 189 19.77 6.76 3.61
C LEU A 189 20.46 5.80 2.64
N ALA A 190 20.10 4.52 2.72
CA ALA A 190 20.56 3.50 1.80
C ALA A 190 20.14 3.80 0.36
N SER A 191 20.88 3.29 -0.61
CA SER A 191 20.52 3.30 -2.03
C SER A 191 20.79 1.92 -2.61
N GLY A 192 19.81 1.38 -3.37
CA GLY A 192 19.87 0.07 -3.98
C GLY A 192 19.39 0.08 -5.43
#